data_8ed098472c3a963a6c0ad3d16284def3
#
_entry.id   8ed098472c3a963a6c0ad3d16284def3
#
_cell.length_a   1.000
_cell.length_b   1.000
_cell.length_c   1.000
_cell.angle_alpha   90.00
_cell.angle_beta   90.00
_cell.angle_gamma   90.00
#
_symmetry.space_group_name_H-M   'P 1'
#
loop_
_entity.id
_entity.type
_entity.pdbx_description
1 polymer ?
#
loop_
_entity_poly.entity_id
_entity_poly.type
_entity_poly.pdbx_seq_one_letter_code
_entity_poly.pdbx_strand_id
1 'polypeptide(L)'
;MPSSIRVRSSDPGAEGTLVRVAMDYVGFEAVRIDGRIERREDARETCVVLLSGRCSLMGLGEPARATPFDGPPTAVYVPPGTAWWAEGAGELAICTAPAAGGLEPRLLDRPELLTRGEGAETRAIANILMESEPAESLLVTEVVTPAGHWSSFPPHKHDTDDMPHEALLEETYYHRLRGGRGFAFQRVYTADGALDEGVAVEDGDVVLVPRGYHPVAGDPRADLYYLNVMAGPVRAWRVSVAPGY
;
A
#
# COMPACT_ATOMS: atom_id res chain seq x y z
N MET A 1 -5.36 14.67 -21.13
CA MET A 1 -5.18 13.23 -21.35
C MET A 1 -5.52 12.52 -20.03
N PRO A 2 -6.01 11.27 -20.02
CA PRO A 2 -6.14 10.56 -18.77
C PRO A 2 -4.75 10.42 -18.12
N SER A 3 -4.70 10.49 -16.77
CA SER A 3 -3.45 10.31 -16.04
C SER A 3 -2.89 8.90 -16.28
N SER A 4 -1.57 8.80 -16.45
CA SER A 4 -0.88 7.52 -16.62
C SER A 4 -0.63 6.82 -15.27
N ILE A 5 -0.69 7.57 -14.17
CA ILE A 5 -0.35 7.07 -12.82
C ILE A 5 -1.56 6.78 -11.94
N ARG A 6 -2.78 7.26 -12.28
CA ARG A 6 -4.00 7.01 -11.51
C ARG A 6 -4.81 5.88 -12.12
N VAL A 7 -5.11 4.85 -11.32
CA VAL A 7 -6.03 3.77 -11.67
C VAL A 7 -7.24 3.86 -10.76
N ARG A 8 -8.43 3.98 -11.36
CA ARG A 8 -9.70 4.08 -10.65
C ARG A 8 -10.19 2.71 -10.22
N SER A 9 -10.76 2.65 -9.04
CA SER A 9 -11.57 1.51 -8.66
C SER A 9 -12.84 1.43 -9.53
N SER A 10 -13.39 0.24 -9.63
CA SER A 10 -14.61 -0.04 -10.35
C SER A 10 -15.58 -0.80 -9.45
N ASP A 11 -16.82 -0.98 -9.91
CA ASP A 11 -17.71 -1.95 -9.29
C ASP A 11 -17.06 -3.34 -9.32
N PRO A 12 -17.29 -4.18 -8.28
CA PRO A 12 -16.69 -5.49 -8.21
C PRO A 12 -16.91 -6.32 -9.48
N GLY A 13 -15.84 -6.74 -10.12
CA GLY A 13 -15.88 -7.68 -11.23
C GLY A 13 -16.29 -9.09 -10.79
N ALA A 14 -16.23 -10.06 -11.72
CA ALA A 14 -16.68 -11.45 -11.50
C ALA A 14 -16.03 -12.15 -10.29
N GLU A 15 -14.82 -11.74 -9.91
CA GLU A 15 -14.07 -12.27 -8.77
C GLU A 15 -14.03 -11.31 -7.57
N GLY A 16 -14.88 -10.28 -7.57
CA GLY A 16 -14.89 -9.26 -6.52
C GLY A 16 -13.78 -8.22 -6.63
N THR A 17 -12.95 -8.24 -7.69
CA THR A 17 -11.85 -7.28 -7.89
C THR A 17 -12.39 -5.87 -8.05
N LEU A 18 -11.91 -4.96 -7.19
CA LEU A 18 -12.21 -3.53 -7.20
C LEU A 18 -11.20 -2.76 -8.05
N VAL A 19 -9.93 -3.07 -7.89
CA VAL A 19 -8.82 -2.50 -8.64
C VAL A 19 -7.66 -3.50 -8.67
N ARG A 20 -6.96 -3.57 -9.80
CA ARG A 20 -5.75 -4.39 -9.94
C ARG A 20 -4.72 -3.61 -10.75
N VAL A 21 -3.48 -3.59 -10.27
CA VAL A 21 -2.33 -2.97 -10.94
C VAL A 21 -1.10 -3.87 -10.81
N ALA A 22 -0.21 -3.78 -11.78
CA ALA A 22 1.08 -4.43 -11.76
C ALA A 22 2.13 -3.54 -12.42
N MET A 23 3.30 -3.47 -11.81
CA MET A 23 4.52 -2.89 -12.34
C MET A 23 5.59 -3.98 -12.42
N ASP A 24 6.85 -3.64 -12.61
CA ASP A 24 7.91 -4.65 -12.75
C ASP A 24 8.12 -5.42 -11.43
N TYR A 25 8.11 -4.71 -10.30
CA TYR A 25 8.27 -5.30 -8.97
C TYR A 25 6.96 -5.41 -8.21
N VAL A 26 6.16 -4.34 -8.15
CA VAL A 26 4.95 -4.30 -7.33
C VAL A 26 3.73 -4.82 -8.08
N GLY A 27 3.01 -5.77 -7.48
CA GLY A 27 1.63 -6.10 -7.83
C GLY A 27 0.69 -5.74 -6.68
N PHE A 28 -0.45 -5.15 -7.01
CA PHE A 28 -1.48 -4.80 -6.03
C PHE A 28 -2.87 -5.11 -6.56
N GLU A 29 -3.71 -5.67 -5.71
CA GLU A 29 -5.14 -5.86 -5.97
C GLU A 29 -5.95 -5.56 -4.71
N ALA A 30 -7.02 -4.79 -4.83
CA ALA A 30 -8.07 -4.74 -3.83
C ALA A 30 -9.25 -5.60 -4.29
N VAL A 31 -9.73 -6.47 -3.41
CA VAL A 31 -10.81 -7.42 -3.71
C VAL A 31 -11.85 -7.43 -2.60
N ARG A 32 -13.13 -7.46 -2.97
CA ARG A 32 -14.23 -7.70 -2.04
C ARG A 32 -14.63 -9.17 -2.11
N ILE A 33 -14.73 -9.80 -0.96
CA ILE A 33 -15.13 -11.19 -0.85
C ILE A 33 -16.41 -11.32 -0.01
N ASP A 34 -17.22 -12.33 -0.37
CA ASP A 34 -18.33 -12.85 0.41
C ASP A 34 -18.31 -14.38 0.23
N GLY A 35 -17.63 -15.06 1.14
CA GLY A 35 -17.28 -16.47 1.05
C GLY A 35 -15.78 -16.73 1.03
N ARG A 36 -15.32 -17.71 0.26
CA ARG A 36 -13.94 -18.15 0.20
C ARG A 36 -13.26 -17.74 -1.11
N ILE A 37 -12.08 -17.14 -0.99
CA ILE A 37 -11.13 -16.92 -2.09
C ILE A 37 -9.88 -17.76 -1.83
N GLU A 38 -9.32 -18.34 -2.88
CA GLU A 38 -8.06 -19.07 -2.85
C GLU A 38 -7.18 -18.65 -4.01
N ARG A 39 -5.88 -18.43 -3.75
CA ARG A 39 -4.88 -17.96 -4.73
C ARG A 39 -3.53 -18.65 -4.46
N ARG A 40 -2.67 -18.63 -5.46
CA ARG A 40 -1.28 -19.08 -5.37
C ARG A 40 -0.43 -18.27 -6.34
N GLU A 41 0.71 -17.82 -5.88
CA GLU A 41 1.74 -17.18 -6.68
C GLU A 41 3.00 -18.05 -6.64
N ASP A 42 3.49 -18.50 -7.81
CA ASP A 42 4.63 -19.43 -7.86
C ASP A 42 5.99 -18.73 -7.79
N ALA A 43 6.07 -17.47 -8.22
CA ALA A 43 7.30 -16.68 -8.30
C ALA A 43 7.22 -15.34 -7.54
N ARG A 44 6.20 -15.16 -6.74
CA ARG A 44 5.99 -13.92 -5.97
C ARG A 44 5.58 -14.25 -4.56
N GLU A 45 6.14 -13.53 -3.59
CA GLU A 45 5.60 -13.49 -2.24
C GLU A 45 4.35 -12.62 -2.18
N THR A 46 3.49 -12.87 -1.22
CA THR A 46 2.20 -12.20 -1.07
C THR A 46 2.02 -11.72 0.36
N CYS A 47 1.52 -10.49 0.53
CA CYS A 47 0.99 -9.98 1.78
C CYS A 47 -0.49 -9.69 1.60
N VAL A 48 -1.36 -10.40 2.33
CA VAL A 48 -2.83 -10.21 2.28
C VAL A 48 -3.25 -9.42 3.51
N VAL A 49 -3.72 -8.21 3.31
CA VAL A 49 -4.13 -7.28 4.39
C VAL A 49 -5.65 -7.21 4.47
N LEU A 50 -6.24 -7.38 5.66
CA LEU A 50 -7.66 -7.10 5.88
C LEU A 50 -7.88 -5.58 5.94
N LEU A 51 -8.57 -5.04 4.95
CA LEU A 51 -8.97 -3.62 4.90
C LEU A 51 -10.25 -3.37 5.67
N SER A 52 -11.26 -4.23 5.51
CA SER A 52 -12.52 -4.15 6.25
C SER A 52 -13.25 -5.49 6.29
N GLY A 53 -14.20 -5.64 7.22
CA GLY A 53 -14.98 -6.86 7.37
C GLY A 53 -14.43 -7.82 8.41
N ARG A 54 -14.71 -9.12 8.22
CA ARG A 54 -14.22 -10.21 9.05
C ARG A 54 -13.91 -11.41 8.17
N CYS A 55 -12.69 -11.91 8.26
CA CYS A 55 -12.24 -13.06 7.47
C CYS A 55 -11.32 -13.95 8.30
N SER A 56 -11.41 -15.26 8.10
CA SER A 56 -10.35 -16.17 8.46
C SER A 56 -9.25 -16.08 7.40
N LEU A 57 -8.01 -15.83 7.81
CA LEU A 57 -6.84 -15.77 6.93
C LEU A 57 -6.02 -17.04 7.12
N MET A 58 -6.12 -18.00 6.21
CA MET A 58 -5.40 -19.28 6.20
C MET A 58 -5.56 -20.12 7.51
N GLY A 59 -6.58 -19.84 8.33
CA GLY A 59 -6.70 -20.44 9.66
C GLY A 59 -5.67 -19.94 10.69
N LEU A 60 -4.81 -19.00 10.33
CA LEU A 60 -3.79 -18.39 11.20
C LEU A 60 -4.38 -17.31 12.12
N GLY A 61 -5.51 -16.72 11.73
CA GLY A 61 -6.24 -15.74 12.51
C GLY A 61 -7.60 -15.39 11.90
N GLU A 62 -8.46 -14.78 12.71
CA GLU A 62 -9.80 -14.32 12.32
C GLU A 62 -9.97 -12.82 12.60
N PRO A 63 -9.18 -11.95 11.94
CA PRO A 63 -9.28 -10.54 12.17
C PRO A 63 -10.64 -9.96 11.78
N ALA A 64 -10.99 -8.86 12.45
CA ALA A 64 -12.15 -8.05 12.10
C ALA A 64 -11.79 -6.57 12.18
N ARG A 65 -12.20 -5.81 11.18
CA ARG A 65 -11.94 -4.37 11.08
C ARG A 65 -13.12 -3.70 10.37
N ALA A 66 -13.75 -2.73 10.99
CA ALA A 66 -14.93 -2.09 10.39
C ALA A 66 -14.55 -1.30 9.14
N THR A 67 -13.47 -0.52 9.21
CA THR A 67 -12.89 0.24 8.09
C THR A 67 -11.37 0.29 8.23
N PRO A 68 -10.62 0.71 7.20
CA PRO A 68 -9.17 0.90 7.31
C PRO A 68 -8.73 1.97 8.32
N PHE A 69 -9.69 2.73 8.85
CA PHE A 69 -9.45 3.76 9.87
C PHE A 69 -9.63 3.25 11.30
N ASP A 70 -10.05 2.00 11.47
CA ASP A 70 -10.42 1.45 12.78
C ASP A 70 -9.41 0.40 13.26
N GLY A 71 -8.57 0.81 14.20
CA GLY A 71 -7.56 -0.05 14.82
C GLY A 71 -6.39 -0.42 13.90
N PRO A 72 -5.44 -1.20 14.42
CA PRO A 72 -4.27 -1.65 13.67
C PRO A 72 -4.64 -2.67 12.59
N PRO A 73 -3.86 -2.74 11.51
CA PRO A 73 -4.03 -3.75 10.47
C PRO A 73 -3.65 -5.16 10.97
N THR A 74 -4.27 -6.15 10.34
CA THR A 74 -3.84 -7.54 10.40
C THR A 74 -3.67 -8.06 8.99
N ALA A 75 -2.60 -8.80 8.77
CA ALA A 75 -2.27 -9.36 7.47
C ALA A 75 -1.73 -10.79 7.61
N VAL A 76 -1.54 -11.46 6.50
CA VAL A 76 -0.81 -12.71 6.41
C VAL A 76 0.29 -12.59 5.36
N TYR A 77 1.49 -13.05 5.70
CA TYR A 77 2.60 -13.22 4.76
C TYR A 77 2.55 -14.62 4.18
N VAL A 78 2.75 -14.74 2.87
CA VAL A 78 2.75 -16.00 2.14
C VAL A 78 3.95 -16.03 1.18
N PRO A 79 4.87 -17.02 1.29
CA PRO A 79 5.98 -17.17 0.36
C PRO A 79 5.53 -17.72 -0.99
N PRO A 80 6.35 -17.58 -2.04
CA PRO A 80 6.08 -18.16 -3.36
C PRO A 80 5.81 -19.67 -3.29
N GLY A 81 4.97 -20.16 -4.19
CA GLY A 81 4.63 -21.57 -4.29
C GLY A 81 3.63 -22.09 -3.24
N THR A 82 3.23 -21.24 -2.30
CA THR A 82 2.27 -21.58 -1.26
C THR A 82 0.87 -21.12 -1.64
N ALA A 83 -0.11 -22.02 -1.62
CA ALA A 83 -1.51 -21.62 -1.75
C ALA A 83 -1.99 -20.94 -0.46
N TRP A 84 -2.75 -19.86 -0.62
CA TRP A 84 -3.38 -19.17 0.50
C TRP A 84 -4.88 -19.02 0.25
N TRP A 85 -5.61 -18.82 1.33
CA TRP A 85 -7.05 -18.59 1.27
C TRP A 85 -7.49 -17.60 2.33
N ALA A 86 -8.59 -16.89 2.02
CA ALA A 86 -9.34 -16.11 2.97
C ALA A 86 -10.82 -16.49 2.87
N GLU A 87 -11.51 -16.58 4.01
CA GLU A 87 -12.93 -16.97 4.07
C GLU A 87 -13.69 -16.04 5.01
N GLY A 88 -14.77 -15.46 4.54
CA GLY A 88 -15.59 -14.50 5.27
C GLY A 88 -16.19 -13.45 4.37
N ALA A 89 -16.50 -12.28 4.94
CA ALA A 89 -17.03 -11.15 4.18
C ALA A 89 -16.21 -9.89 4.49
N GLY A 90 -15.71 -9.22 3.45
CA GLY A 90 -14.89 -8.04 3.64
C GLY A 90 -14.13 -7.61 2.39
N GLU A 91 -13.21 -6.69 2.61
CA GLU A 91 -12.31 -6.16 1.59
C GLU A 91 -10.85 -6.48 1.97
N LEU A 92 -10.12 -7.05 1.04
CA LEU A 92 -8.73 -7.44 1.19
C LEU A 92 -7.85 -6.65 0.22
N ALA A 93 -6.64 -6.31 0.65
CA ALA A 93 -5.56 -5.92 -0.24
C ALA A 93 -4.60 -7.10 -0.42
N ILE A 94 -4.28 -7.42 -1.66
CA ILE A 94 -3.35 -8.47 -2.06
C ILE A 94 -2.13 -7.78 -2.66
N CYS A 95 -1.03 -7.80 -1.92
CA CYS A 95 0.23 -7.14 -2.27
C CYS A 95 1.23 -8.20 -2.69
N THR A 96 1.86 -8.10 -3.85
CA THR A 96 2.80 -9.12 -4.32
C THR A 96 4.11 -8.51 -4.84
N ALA A 97 5.22 -9.22 -4.68
CA ALA A 97 6.51 -8.89 -5.29
C ALA A 97 7.30 -10.16 -5.65
N PRO A 98 8.23 -10.10 -6.62
CA PRO A 98 9.08 -11.23 -6.97
C PRO A 98 9.86 -11.76 -5.77
N ALA A 99 9.90 -13.08 -5.61
CA ALA A 99 10.61 -13.74 -4.53
C ALA A 99 11.01 -15.16 -4.93
N ALA A 100 12.10 -15.66 -4.32
CA ALA A 100 12.61 -17.01 -4.57
C ALA A 100 12.02 -18.07 -3.60
N GLY A 101 11.63 -17.66 -2.40
CA GLY A 101 11.07 -18.52 -1.36
C GLY A 101 12.05 -18.84 -0.23
N GLY A 102 11.61 -19.63 0.70
CA GLY A 102 12.42 -20.07 1.86
C GLY A 102 11.93 -19.53 3.21
N LEU A 103 10.86 -18.74 3.21
CA LEU A 103 10.17 -18.32 4.42
C LEU A 103 8.87 -19.09 4.59
N GLU A 104 8.31 -19.06 5.81
CA GLU A 104 7.04 -19.71 6.13
C GLU A 104 5.87 -18.73 6.14
N PRO A 105 4.65 -19.19 5.81
CA PRO A 105 3.44 -18.40 6.01
C PRO A 105 3.27 -18.01 7.47
N ARG A 106 2.85 -16.77 7.73
CA ARG A 106 2.62 -16.31 9.11
C ARG A 106 1.64 -15.16 9.21
N LEU A 107 0.99 -15.08 10.36
CA LEU A 107 0.15 -13.94 10.72
C LEU A 107 1.02 -12.72 11.06
N LEU A 108 0.58 -11.55 10.60
CA LEU A 108 1.14 -10.23 10.89
C LEU A 108 0.05 -9.43 11.63
N ASP A 109 0.00 -9.55 12.96
CA ASP A 109 -1.03 -8.93 13.82
C ASP A 109 -0.46 -7.93 14.82
N ARG A 110 0.84 -7.64 14.73
CA ARG A 110 1.57 -6.72 15.62
C ARG A 110 2.40 -5.72 14.83
N PRO A 111 1.74 -4.86 14.02
CA PRO A 111 2.47 -3.84 13.28
C PRO A 111 3.18 -2.87 14.23
N GLU A 112 4.32 -2.37 13.82
CA GLU A 112 4.97 -1.27 14.50
C GLU A 112 4.17 0.01 14.27
N LEU A 113 3.68 0.65 15.33
CA LEU A 113 2.86 1.85 15.27
C LEU A 113 3.72 3.10 15.52
N LEU A 114 3.69 4.05 14.60
CA LEU A 114 4.48 5.26 14.62
C LEU A 114 3.60 6.49 14.39
N THR A 115 4.04 7.63 14.90
CA THR A 115 3.53 8.95 14.50
C THR A 115 4.70 9.72 13.89
N ARG A 116 4.50 10.30 12.71
CA ARG A 116 5.51 11.10 12.02
C ARG A 116 4.97 12.46 11.62
N GLY A 117 5.90 13.42 11.47
CA GLY A 117 5.63 14.81 11.14
C GLY A 117 5.19 15.64 12.34
N GLU A 118 5.06 16.94 12.13
CA GLU A 118 4.61 17.92 13.12
C GLU A 118 3.52 18.81 12.50
N GLY A 119 2.62 19.35 13.32
CA GLY A 119 1.54 20.22 12.86
C GLY A 119 0.72 19.57 11.76
N ALA A 120 0.57 20.25 10.62
CA ALA A 120 -0.20 19.78 9.46
C ALA A 120 0.49 18.64 8.67
N GLU A 121 1.64 18.16 9.10
CA GLU A 121 2.32 16.99 8.51
C GLU A 121 2.18 15.74 9.38
N THR A 122 1.52 15.84 10.52
CA THR A 122 1.34 14.73 11.45
C THR A 122 0.45 13.64 10.83
N ARG A 123 0.91 12.39 10.90
CA ARG A 123 0.21 11.20 10.43
C ARG A 123 0.54 9.98 11.26
N ALA A 124 -0.40 9.06 11.39
CA ALA A 124 -0.20 7.76 12.01
C ALA A 124 0.23 6.73 10.96
N ILE A 125 1.20 5.91 11.28
CA ILE A 125 1.77 4.89 10.40
C ILE A 125 1.71 3.54 11.11
N ALA A 126 1.32 2.49 10.39
CA ALA A 126 1.42 1.12 10.86
C ALA A 126 2.28 0.31 9.87
N ASN A 127 3.47 -0.05 10.32
CA ASN A 127 4.41 -0.88 9.56
C ASN A 127 3.98 -2.34 9.63
N ILE A 128 3.39 -2.87 8.54
CA ILE A 128 2.86 -4.24 8.47
C ILE A 128 3.97 -5.22 8.14
N LEU A 129 4.73 -4.94 7.08
CA LEU A 129 5.79 -5.80 6.56
C LEU A 129 6.98 -4.93 6.11
N MET A 130 7.53 -4.15 7.05
CA MET A 130 8.72 -3.34 6.81
C MET A 130 10.00 -4.14 7.14
N GLU A 131 11.17 -3.51 7.11
CA GLU A 131 12.48 -4.19 7.24
C GLU A 131 12.64 -5.02 8.53
N SER A 132 11.92 -4.69 9.59
CA SER A 132 11.90 -5.44 10.85
C SER A 132 11.19 -6.81 10.76
N GLU A 133 10.31 -6.96 9.75
CA GLU A 133 9.58 -8.20 9.50
C GLU A 133 10.22 -8.98 8.34
N PRO A 134 10.47 -10.30 8.47
CA PRO A 134 11.10 -11.08 7.41
C PRO A 134 10.25 -11.09 6.13
N ALA A 135 10.84 -10.74 5.00
CA ALA A 135 10.32 -10.89 3.64
C ALA A 135 11.49 -10.78 2.65
N GLU A 136 11.28 -11.13 1.40
CA GLU A 136 12.35 -11.07 0.40
C GLU A 136 12.38 -9.74 -0.35
N SER A 137 11.22 -9.23 -0.75
CA SER A 137 11.11 -8.04 -1.61
C SER A 137 10.08 -7.03 -1.13
N LEU A 138 8.93 -7.50 -0.59
CA LEU A 138 7.83 -6.64 -0.18
C LEU A 138 8.17 -5.75 1.02
N LEU A 139 7.78 -4.49 0.91
CA LEU A 139 7.60 -3.56 2.02
C LEU A 139 6.15 -3.08 2.00
N VAL A 140 5.43 -3.24 3.11
CA VAL A 140 4.01 -2.87 3.21
C VAL A 140 3.77 -2.07 4.48
N THR A 141 3.17 -0.89 4.31
CA THR A 141 2.78 -0.01 5.41
C THR A 141 1.46 0.67 5.13
N GLU A 142 0.70 1.00 6.16
CA GLU A 142 -0.48 1.84 6.02
C GLU A 142 -0.31 3.15 6.78
N VAL A 143 -0.96 4.18 6.27
CA VAL A 143 -0.90 5.52 6.83
C VAL A 143 -2.29 6.10 6.95
N VAL A 144 -2.59 6.68 8.11
CA VAL A 144 -3.77 7.50 8.33
C VAL A 144 -3.33 8.94 8.55
N THR A 145 -3.81 9.81 7.68
CA THR A 145 -3.52 11.24 7.67
C THR A 145 -4.77 12.00 8.10
N PRO A 146 -4.73 12.81 9.16
CA PRO A 146 -5.87 13.60 9.59
C PRO A 146 -6.35 14.57 8.50
N ALA A 147 -7.62 14.93 8.56
CA ALA A 147 -8.23 15.89 7.64
C ALA A 147 -7.41 17.18 7.51
N GLY A 148 -7.13 17.61 6.28
CA GLY A 148 -6.38 18.80 5.95
C GLY A 148 -4.86 18.72 6.12
N HIS A 149 -4.34 17.55 6.52
CA HIS A 149 -2.89 17.36 6.67
C HIS A 149 -2.23 16.92 5.36
N TRP A 150 -0.92 17.16 5.30
CA TRP A 150 -0.04 16.60 4.28
C TRP A 150 0.51 15.26 4.73
N SER A 151 0.81 14.42 3.76
CA SER A 151 1.38 13.10 3.98
C SER A 151 2.42 12.79 2.90
N SER A 152 3.24 11.76 3.12
CA SER A 152 4.41 11.54 2.26
C SER A 152 5.24 12.83 2.14
N PHE A 153 5.33 13.56 3.26
CA PHE A 153 5.94 14.87 3.34
C PHE A 153 7.02 14.91 4.45
N PRO A 154 8.18 15.57 4.25
CA PRO A 154 8.57 16.30 3.04
C PRO A 154 8.62 15.41 1.79
N PRO A 155 8.51 16.00 0.58
CA PRO A 155 8.60 15.23 -0.66
C PRO A 155 9.90 14.44 -0.71
N HIS A 156 9.81 13.13 -0.95
CA HIS A 156 10.95 12.24 -1.02
C HIS A 156 10.79 11.26 -2.19
N LYS A 157 11.90 10.64 -2.59
CA LYS A 157 11.96 9.64 -3.64
C LYS A 157 12.83 8.44 -3.23
N HIS A 158 12.66 7.35 -3.93
CA HIS A 158 13.43 6.12 -3.82
C HIS A 158 13.48 5.47 -5.21
N ASP A 159 14.08 6.15 -6.17
CA ASP A 159 14.10 5.76 -7.57
C ASP A 159 15.51 5.58 -8.15
N THR A 160 16.51 5.56 -7.27
CA THR A 160 17.91 5.41 -7.66
C THR A 160 18.54 4.24 -6.90
N ASP A 161 19.23 3.36 -7.62
CA ASP A 161 20.02 2.27 -7.00
C ASP A 161 21.36 2.83 -6.54
N ASP A 162 21.37 3.46 -5.37
CA ASP A 162 22.55 4.08 -4.74
C ASP A 162 22.63 3.71 -3.25
N MET A 163 22.64 2.43 -2.96
CA MET A 163 22.78 1.95 -1.58
C MET A 163 24.15 2.34 -0.98
N PRO A 164 24.22 2.79 0.27
CA PRO A 164 23.16 2.81 1.30
C PRO A 164 22.34 4.12 1.35
N HIS A 165 22.49 5.05 0.42
CA HIS A 165 21.89 6.38 0.47
C HIS A 165 20.45 6.37 -0.01
N GLU A 166 20.15 5.70 -1.12
CA GLU A 166 18.83 5.59 -1.71
C GLU A 166 18.60 4.18 -2.27
N ALA A 167 17.41 3.63 -2.10
CA ALA A 167 17.00 2.38 -2.71
C ALA A 167 16.17 2.63 -3.96
N LEU A 168 16.28 1.76 -4.96
CA LEU A 168 15.37 1.73 -6.10
C LEU A 168 14.13 0.91 -5.71
N LEU A 169 12.98 1.57 -5.54
CA LEU A 169 11.71 0.93 -5.24
C LEU A 169 10.62 1.51 -6.12
N GLU A 170 9.79 0.65 -6.69
CA GLU A 170 8.45 1.02 -7.14
C GLU A 170 7.49 1.07 -5.97
N GLU A 171 6.47 1.90 -6.04
CA GLU A 171 5.47 2.03 -4.98
C GLU A 171 4.05 2.19 -5.54
N THR A 172 3.06 1.69 -4.82
CA THR A 172 1.64 1.98 -5.05
C THR A 172 1.00 2.58 -3.81
N TYR A 173 0.07 3.51 -4.00
CA TYR A 173 -0.79 4.11 -2.99
C TYR A 173 -2.23 3.69 -3.26
N TYR A 174 -2.81 2.84 -2.43
CA TYR A 174 -4.25 2.56 -2.45
C TYR A 174 -4.95 3.50 -1.47
N HIS A 175 -5.69 4.46 -2.00
CA HIS A 175 -6.31 5.52 -1.22
C HIS A 175 -7.71 5.17 -0.73
N ARG A 176 -8.03 5.56 0.51
CA ARG A 176 -9.39 5.56 1.06
C ARG A 176 -9.64 6.90 1.75
N LEU A 177 -10.86 7.36 1.68
CA LEU A 177 -11.34 8.57 2.34
C LEU A 177 -12.37 8.20 3.40
N ARG A 178 -12.23 8.73 4.62
CA ARG A 178 -13.21 8.45 5.67
C ARG A 178 -14.61 8.90 5.22
N GLY A 179 -15.53 7.96 5.17
CA GLY A 179 -16.89 8.19 4.67
C GLY A 179 -17.03 8.11 3.14
N GLY A 180 -16.00 7.76 2.39
CA GLY A 180 -16.03 7.47 0.95
C GLY A 180 -16.37 8.67 0.07
N ARG A 181 -16.14 9.91 0.54
CA ARG A 181 -16.46 11.15 -0.18
C ARG A 181 -15.32 12.15 -0.09
N GLY A 182 -15.23 13.02 -1.10
CA GLY A 182 -14.18 14.01 -1.24
C GLY A 182 -13.06 13.49 -2.12
N PHE A 183 -11.91 14.12 -2.04
CA PHE A 183 -10.72 13.74 -2.79
C PHE A 183 -9.47 14.27 -2.09
N ALA A 184 -8.35 13.60 -2.30
CA ALA A 184 -7.02 14.10 -1.95
C ALA A 184 -6.26 14.47 -3.23
N PHE A 185 -5.15 15.20 -3.10
CA PHE A 185 -4.22 15.42 -4.20
C PHE A 185 -2.92 14.66 -3.95
N GLN A 186 -2.44 14.00 -4.99
CA GLN A 186 -1.09 13.46 -5.01
C GLN A 186 -0.36 13.98 -6.24
N ARG A 187 0.89 14.44 -6.06
CA ARG A 187 1.78 14.78 -7.16
C ARG A 187 2.90 13.75 -7.23
N VAL A 188 3.17 13.26 -8.43
CA VAL A 188 4.34 12.42 -8.70
C VAL A 188 5.20 13.14 -9.72
N TYR A 189 6.44 13.46 -9.35
CA TYR A 189 7.30 14.27 -10.24
C TYR A 189 8.77 13.90 -10.08
N THR A 190 9.52 14.03 -11.18
CA THR A 190 10.97 13.83 -11.22
C THR A 190 11.72 15.16 -11.30
N ALA A 191 12.97 15.17 -10.85
CA ALA A 191 13.78 16.38 -10.86
C ALA A 191 14.06 16.92 -12.28
N ASP A 192 14.08 16.06 -13.28
CA ASP A 192 14.26 16.38 -14.69
C ASP A 192 12.95 16.80 -15.40
N GLY A 193 11.81 16.71 -14.71
CA GLY A 193 10.49 17.04 -15.26
C GLY A 193 9.97 16.03 -16.31
N ALA A 194 10.61 14.89 -16.47
CA ALA A 194 10.15 13.86 -17.42
C ALA A 194 8.84 13.19 -16.95
N LEU A 195 8.56 13.22 -15.66
CA LEU A 195 7.28 12.93 -15.05
C LEU A 195 6.89 14.11 -14.17
N ASP A 196 5.70 14.66 -14.35
CA ASP A 196 5.11 15.66 -13.45
C ASP A 196 3.59 15.60 -13.59
N GLU A 197 2.96 14.75 -12.78
CA GLU A 197 1.52 14.57 -12.76
C GLU A 197 0.96 14.90 -11.37
N GLY A 198 -0.01 15.83 -11.34
CA GLY A 198 -0.85 16.08 -10.18
C GLY A 198 -2.22 15.45 -10.38
N VAL A 199 -2.63 14.53 -9.50
CA VAL A 199 -3.89 13.81 -9.62
C VAL A 199 -4.79 14.05 -8.42
N ALA A 200 -6.08 14.26 -8.69
CA ALA A 200 -7.11 14.14 -7.67
C ALA A 200 -7.45 12.65 -7.51
N VAL A 201 -7.33 12.13 -6.29
CA VAL A 201 -7.63 10.72 -5.96
C VAL A 201 -8.89 10.63 -5.14
N GLU A 202 -9.75 9.69 -5.48
CA GLU A 202 -11.02 9.40 -4.82
C GLU A 202 -10.92 8.11 -4.01
N ASP A 203 -11.97 7.78 -3.25
CA ASP A 203 -12.01 6.55 -2.44
C ASP A 203 -11.86 5.30 -3.31
N GLY A 204 -10.87 4.46 -2.99
CA GLY A 204 -10.57 3.23 -3.72
C GLY A 204 -9.61 3.38 -4.91
N ASP A 205 -9.13 4.58 -5.21
CA ASP A 205 -8.16 4.79 -6.29
C ASP A 205 -6.76 4.30 -5.91
N VAL A 206 -6.02 3.89 -6.92
CA VAL A 206 -4.59 3.57 -6.81
C VAL A 206 -3.77 4.61 -7.57
N VAL A 207 -2.72 5.11 -6.94
CA VAL A 207 -1.68 5.90 -7.61
C VAL A 207 -0.42 5.04 -7.74
N LEU A 208 0.12 5.00 -8.94
CA LEU A 208 1.39 4.35 -9.24
C LEU A 208 2.53 5.37 -9.09
N VAL A 209 3.56 4.98 -8.38
CA VAL A 209 4.81 5.73 -8.23
C VAL A 209 5.95 4.89 -8.80
N PRO A 210 6.15 4.91 -10.13
CA PRO A 210 7.25 4.18 -10.75
C PRO A 210 8.60 4.81 -10.40
N ARG A 211 8.61 6.11 -10.11
CA ARG A 211 9.79 6.91 -9.73
C ARG A 211 9.37 8.32 -9.31
N GLY A 212 10.30 9.04 -8.67
CA GLY A 212 10.14 10.47 -8.37
C GLY A 212 9.56 10.77 -6.99
N TYR A 213 9.49 12.04 -6.68
CA TYR A 213 8.90 12.59 -5.47
C TYR A 213 7.38 12.48 -5.54
N HIS A 214 6.72 12.15 -4.39
CA HIS A 214 5.30 11.78 -4.41
C HIS A 214 4.50 12.25 -3.18
N PRO A 215 4.53 13.55 -2.84
CA PRO A 215 3.77 14.09 -1.71
C PRO A 215 2.26 14.00 -1.91
N VAL A 216 1.53 13.98 -0.79
CA VAL A 216 0.07 13.88 -0.75
C VAL A 216 -0.51 15.01 0.10
N ALA A 217 -1.59 15.64 -0.36
CA ALA A 217 -2.39 16.59 0.40
C ALA A 217 -3.78 16.01 0.68
N GLY A 218 -4.14 15.85 1.96
CA GLY A 218 -5.43 15.30 2.38
C GLY A 218 -6.60 16.27 2.15
N ASP A 219 -7.82 15.70 2.06
CA ASP A 219 -9.07 16.47 2.06
C ASP A 219 -9.21 17.24 3.38
N PRO A 220 -9.62 18.52 3.38
CA PRO A 220 -9.77 19.30 4.62
C PRO A 220 -10.93 18.85 5.53
N ARG A 221 -11.77 17.90 5.09
CA ARG A 221 -12.98 17.46 5.81
C ARG A 221 -13.00 15.97 6.10
N ALA A 222 -12.07 15.19 5.53
CA ALA A 222 -12.03 13.74 5.70
C ALA A 222 -10.60 13.27 5.96
N ASP A 223 -10.46 12.36 6.92
CA ASP A 223 -9.19 11.67 7.08
C ASP A 223 -8.89 10.85 5.84
N LEU A 224 -7.63 10.84 5.47
CA LEU A 224 -7.10 10.07 4.36
C LEU A 224 -6.38 8.83 4.90
N TYR A 225 -6.67 7.69 4.33
CA TYR A 225 -5.90 6.46 4.48
C TYR A 225 -5.23 6.12 3.15
N TYR A 226 -4.05 5.57 3.20
CA TYR A 226 -3.50 4.83 2.08
C TYR A 226 -2.68 3.63 2.55
N LEU A 227 -2.72 2.57 1.74
CA LEU A 227 -1.84 1.41 1.87
C LEU A 227 -0.73 1.57 0.85
N ASN A 228 0.51 1.59 1.33
CA ASN A 228 1.71 1.58 0.50
C ASN A 228 2.21 0.16 0.31
N VAL A 229 2.52 -0.17 -0.93
CA VAL A 229 3.22 -1.39 -1.30
C VAL A 229 4.44 -1.00 -2.11
N MET A 230 5.61 -1.39 -1.64
CA MET A 230 6.89 -1.08 -2.26
C MET A 230 7.67 -2.37 -2.53
N ALA A 231 8.40 -2.39 -3.61
CA ALA A 231 9.36 -3.44 -3.93
C ALA A 231 10.40 -2.96 -4.96
N GLY A 232 11.56 -3.57 -4.97
CA GLY A 232 12.65 -3.27 -5.89
C GLY A 232 13.74 -4.33 -5.82
N PRO A 233 14.90 -4.08 -6.44
CA PRO A 233 16.02 -5.03 -6.45
C PRO A 233 16.57 -5.32 -5.05
N VAL A 234 16.48 -4.35 -4.14
CA VAL A 234 16.95 -4.48 -2.76
C VAL A 234 15.81 -4.08 -1.82
N ARG A 235 15.50 -4.96 -0.87
CA ARG A 235 14.48 -4.71 0.14
C ARG A 235 15.03 -3.81 1.25
N ALA A 236 15.04 -2.52 1.00
CA ALA A 236 15.47 -1.51 1.97
C ALA A 236 14.70 -0.20 1.74
N TRP A 237 14.23 0.43 2.81
CA TRP A 237 13.58 1.74 2.69
C TRP A 237 14.59 2.85 2.95
N ARG A 238 15.24 3.32 1.88
CA ARG A 238 16.20 4.43 1.87
C ARG A 238 15.73 5.47 0.88
N VAL A 239 15.55 6.70 1.34
CA VAL A 239 14.88 7.76 0.58
C VAL A 239 15.74 9.02 0.51
N SER A 240 15.62 9.75 -0.59
CA SER A 240 16.21 11.07 -0.78
C SER A 240 15.11 12.13 -0.71
N VAL A 241 15.28 13.14 0.16
CA VAL A 241 14.36 14.26 0.31
C VAL A 241 14.59 15.27 -0.82
N ALA A 242 13.52 15.90 -1.29
CA ALA A 242 13.60 16.93 -2.33
C ALA A 242 14.46 18.12 -1.87
N PRO A 243 15.27 18.72 -2.75
CA PRO A 243 16.03 19.91 -2.43
C PRO A 243 15.15 21.05 -1.93
N GLY A 244 15.54 21.65 -0.80
CA GLY A 244 14.81 22.79 -0.20
C GLY A 244 13.83 22.41 0.92
N TYR A 245 13.78 21.13 1.28
CA TYR A 245 12.99 20.62 2.41
C TYR A 245 13.89 20.06 3.51
#